data_a7614fad15120b17a522aa66648cfa66
#
_entry.id   a7614fad15120b17a522aa66648cfa66
#
_cell.length_a   1.000
_cell.length_b   1.000
_cell.length_c   1.000
_cell.angle_alpha   90.00
_cell.angle_beta   90.00
_cell.angle_gamma   90.00
#
_symmetry.space_group_name_H-M   'P 1'
#
loop_
_entity.id
_entity.type
_entity.pdbx_description
1 polymer ?
#
loop_
_entity_poly.entity_id
_entity_poly.type
_entity_poly.pdbx_seq_one_letter_code
_entity_poly.pdbx_strand_id
1 'polypeptide(L)'
;MRKRDTVAVLDFGGQYVHLIATKIRALGVYAEIRDPDDPVESFRDYGGVVLSGSPALSAHEEDSEWSRGILDLGIPSIGFCFGHQEIAKHFGGTVEHTRREYGAATLHVLDADSKLLRGLKTEEIVWMSHGDTVTRVPEHFRELAYSTGGGVLTHEHRFAAIASDSKRQYGLQFHPEVDDTPCGTQILKNFLFEICEIRPTWSVGNQVEERAAAIRDQVGDRHVILLASGGVDSTVCALLFRKAIGEDRLKLLHIDNGLMRKNESARVVDMLGRMGLGRASIMSTPRRSS
;
A
#
# COMPACT_ATOMS: atom_id res chain seq x y z
N MET A 1 15.14 -1.98 -10.15
CA MET A 1 14.39 -3.13 -9.59
C MET A 1 13.51 -3.72 -10.69
N ARG A 2 13.40 -5.04 -10.82
CA ARG A 2 12.53 -5.67 -11.82
C ARG A 2 11.07 -5.50 -11.37
N LYS A 3 10.15 -5.11 -12.26
CA LYS A 3 8.72 -4.99 -11.91
C LYS A 3 8.14 -6.30 -11.35
N ARG A 4 8.65 -7.45 -11.79
CA ARG A 4 8.27 -8.79 -11.26
C ARG A 4 8.61 -9.01 -9.78
N ASP A 5 9.50 -8.20 -9.20
CA ASP A 5 9.81 -8.20 -7.77
C ASP A 5 9.01 -7.12 -7.01
N THR A 6 7.98 -6.58 -7.64
CA THR A 6 7.14 -5.48 -7.13
C THR A 6 5.68 -5.91 -7.07
N VAL A 7 4.97 -5.45 -6.05
CA VAL A 7 3.52 -5.62 -5.92
C VAL A 7 2.84 -4.28 -6.18
N ALA A 8 1.79 -4.29 -7.01
CA ALA A 8 0.89 -3.15 -7.13
C ALA A 8 -0.17 -3.21 -6.04
N VAL A 9 -0.42 -2.09 -5.36
CA VAL A 9 -1.51 -1.94 -4.39
C VAL A 9 -2.50 -0.94 -4.98
N LEU A 10 -3.68 -1.41 -5.37
CA LEU A 10 -4.73 -0.56 -5.94
C LEU A 10 -5.40 0.25 -4.84
N ASP A 11 -5.47 1.58 -5.05
CA ASP A 11 -6.04 2.53 -4.10
C ASP A 11 -7.52 2.82 -4.42
N PHE A 12 -8.43 2.13 -3.75
CA PHE A 12 -9.87 2.41 -3.81
C PHE A 12 -10.33 3.47 -2.80
N GLY A 13 -9.43 4.35 -2.36
CA GLY A 13 -9.72 5.40 -1.38
C GLY A 13 -9.78 4.91 0.08
N GLY A 14 -9.33 3.69 0.34
CA GLY A 14 -9.31 3.09 1.67
C GLY A 14 -8.24 3.70 2.57
N GLN A 15 -8.58 3.93 3.83
CA GLN A 15 -7.64 4.47 4.84
C GLN A 15 -6.40 3.59 5.06
N TYR A 16 -6.44 2.31 4.69
CA TYR A 16 -5.38 1.34 4.96
C TYR A 16 -4.43 1.08 3.77
N VAL A 17 -4.61 1.73 2.63
CA VAL A 17 -3.76 1.53 1.44
C VAL A 17 -2.27 1.73 1.73
N HIS A 18 -1.95 2.82 2.42
CA HIS A 18 -0.57 3.11 2.82
C HIS A 18 -0.04 2.11 3.86
N LEU A 19 -0.90 1.59 4.73
CA LEU A 19 -0.55 0.56 5.70
C LEU A 19 -0.23 -0.76 5.02
N ILE A 20 -1.05 -1.18 4.04
CA ILE A 20 -0.78 -2.34 3.18
C ILE A 20 0.61 -2.23 2.55
N ALA A 21 0.88 -1.12 1.85
CA ALA A 21 2.17 -0.88 1.21
C ALA A 21 3.33 -0.89 2.22
N THR A 22 3.13 -0.33 3.41
CA THR A 22 4.14 -0.31 4.48
C THR A 22 4.43 -1.71 5.01
N LYS A 23 3.41 -2.53 5.28
CA LYS A 23 3.56 -3.92 5.74
C LYS A 23 4.29 -4.78 4.69
N ILE A 24 3.95 -4.64 3.40
CA ILE A 24 4.64 -5.34 2.31
C ILE A 24 6.11 -4.91 2.23
N ARG A 25 6.39 -3.61 2.31
CA ARG A 25 7.76 -3.08 2.29
C ARG A 25 8.58 -3.55 3.50
N ALA A 26 7.96 -3.65 4.67
CA ALA A 26 8.61 -4.20 5.87
C ALA A 26 9.01 -5.68 5.69
N LEU A 27 8.35 -6.42 4.80
CA LEU A 27 8.70 -7.78 4.42
C LEU A 27 9.79 -7.85 3.33
N GLY A 28 10.36 -6.73 2.92
CA GLY A 28 11.44 -6.68 1.93
C GLY A 28 10.96 -6.75 0.48
N VAL A 29 9.70 -6.47 0.20
CA VAL A 29 9.13 -6.40 -1.15
C VAL A 29 8.70 -4.96 -1.43
N TYR A 30 9.02 -4.44 -2.62
CA TYR A 30 8.53 -3.12 -3.00
C TYR A 30 7.04 -3.17 -3.33
N ALA A 31 6.27 -2.30 -2.71
CA ALA A 31 4.86 -2.08 -3.00
C ALA A 31 4.68 -0.70 -3.64
N GLU A 32 4.08 -0.65 -4.80
CA GLU A 32 3.73 0.58 -5.51
C GLU A 32 2.24 0.81 -5.41
N ILE A 33 1.83 1.97 -4.88
CA ILE A 33 0.41 2.35 -4.85
C ILE A 33 0.05 2.84 -6.24
N ARG A 34 -1.03 2.30 -6.80
CA ARG A 34 -1.49 2.55 -8.15
C ARG A 34 -2.97 2.93 -8.15
N ASP A 35 -3.32 3.75 -9.12
CA ASP A 35 -4.72 4.08 -9.39
C ASP A 35 -5.42 2.85 -9.98
N PRO A 36 -6.61 2.46 -9.50
CA PRO A 36 -7.38 1.35 -10.07
C PRO A 36 -7.82 1.60 -11.51
N ASP A 37 -7.83 2.86 -11.99
CA ASP A 37 -8.16 3.25 -13.35
C ASP A 37 -6.95 3.27 -14.29
N ASP A 38 -5.76 2.98 -13.78
CA ASP A 38 -4.57 2.87 -14.62
C ASP A 38 -4.76 1.81 -15.73
N PRO A 39 -4.15 2.01 -16.92
CA PRO A 39 -4.28 1.07 -18.04
C PRO A 39 -3.88 -0.36 -17.62
N VAL A 40 -4.74 -1.34 -17.92
CA VAL A 40 -4.56 -2.76 -17.58
C VAL A 40 -3.17 -3.28 -17.98
N GLU A 41 -2.70 -2.91 -19.18
CA GLU A 41 -1.40 -3.33 -19.70
C GLU A 41 -0.21 -2.89 -18.83
N SER A 42 -0.37 -1.80 -18.07
CA SER A 42 0.68 -1.27 -17.20
C SER A 42 0.99 -2.19 -16.00
N PHE A 43 0.10 -3.17 -15.74
CA PHE A 43 0.24 -4.13 -14.64
C PHE A 43 0.92 -5.44 -15.03
N ARG A 44 1.07 -5.77 -16.32
CA ARG A 44 1.57 -7.08 -16.78
C ARG A 44 2.88 -7.56 -16.16
N ASP A 45 3.73 -6.63 -15.80
CA ASP A 45 5.07 -6.94 -15.30
C ASP A 45 5.16 -7.04 -13.77
N TYR A 46 4.05 -6.76 -13.04
CA TYR A 46 4.06 -6.89 -11.59
C TYR A 46 4.06 -8.36 -11.15
N GLY A 47 4.72 -8.64 -10.03
CA GLY A 47 4.74 -9.98 -9.43
C GLY A 47 3.45 -10.35 -8.73
N GLY A 48 2.66 -9.35 -8.31
CA GLY A 48 1.37 -9.53 -7.65
C GLY A 48 0.58 -8.23 -7.59
N VAL A 49 -0.72 -8.36 -7.35
CA VAL A 49 -1.65 -7.22 -7.18
C VAL A 49 -2.41 -7.38 -5.87
N VAL A 50 -2.54 -6.30 -5.12
CA VAL A 50 -3.39 -6.21 -3.92
C VAL A 50 -4.49 -5.20 -4.18
N LEU A 51 -5.74 -5.61 -4.03
CA LEU A 51 -6.90 -4.73 -4.07
C LEU A 51 -7.22 -4.31 -2.64
N SER A 52 -7.16 -3.02 -2.36
CA SER A 52 -7.45 -2.49 -1.02
C SER A 52 -8.94 -2.52 -0.68
N GLY A 53 -9.27 -2.22 0.55
CA GLY A 53 -10.65 -1.88 0.96
C GLY A 53 -11.06 -0.50 0.45
N SER A 54 -12.36 -0.23 0.48
CA SER A 54 -12.93 1.09 0.21
C SER A 54 -13.98 1.44 1.26
N PRO A 55 -13.98 2.66 1.81
CA PRO A 55 -15.04 3.14 2.70
C PRO A 55 -16.23 3.74 1.95
N ALA A 56 -16.02 4.14 0.69
CA ALA A 56 -16.99 4.90 -0.11
C ALA A 56 -17.66 4.06 -1.19
N LEU A 57 -17.02 2.97 -1.63
CA LEU A 57 -17.54 2.10 -2.67
C LEU A 57 -18.20 0.88 -2.05
N SER A 58 -19.36 0.50 -2.57
CA SER A 58 -20.04 -0.74 -2.28
C SER A 58 -19.91 -1.68 -3.48
N ALA A 59 -19.43 -2.88 -3.26
CA ALA A 59 -19.37 -3.89 -4.32
C ALA A 59 -20.78 -4.40 -4.71
N HIS A 60 -21.79 -4.14 -3.89
CA HIS A 60 -23.18 -4.43 -4.21
C HIS A 60 -23.75 -3.48 -5.30
N GLU A 61 -23.27 -2.23 -5.34
CA GLU A 61 -23.67 -1.27 -6.36
C GLU A 61 -23.00 -1.59 -7.71
N GLU A 62 -23.73 -1.46 -8.81
CA GLU A 62 -23.24 -1.85 -10.15
C GLU A 62 -22.16 -0.91 -10.71
N ASP A 63 -22.05 0.30 -10.17
CA ASP A 63 -21.33 1.42 -10.78
C ASP A 63 -19.90 1.66 -10.30
N SER A 64 -19.26 0.69 -9.62
CA SER A 64 -17.81 0.83 -9.33
C SER A 64 -17.01 0.68 -10.62
N GLU A 65 -16.72 1.79 -11.29
CA GLU A 65 -15.85 1.80 -12.48
C GLU A 65 -14.39 1.67 -12.03
N TRP A 66 -13.70 0.67 -12.54
CA TRP A 66 -12.25 0.49 -12.43
C TRP A 66 -11.76 -0.54 -13.46
N SER A 67 -10.47 -0.60 -13.70
CA SER A 67 -9.86 -1.46 -14.73
C SER A 67 -9.86 -2.96 -14.33
N ARG A 68 -11.05 -3.58 -14.20
CA ARG A 68 -11.24 -4.99 -13.78
C ARG A 68 -10.45 -6.01 -14.60
N GLY A 69 -10.12 -5.71 -15.85
CA GLY A 69 -9.28 -6.56 -16.70
C GLY A 69 -7.91 -6.88 -16.11
N ILE A 70 -7.47 -6.18 -15.05
CA ILE A 70 -6.27 -6.51 -14.28
C ILE A 70 -6.35 -7.93 -13.72
N LEU A 71 -7.55 -8.39 -13.30
CA LEU A 71 -7.78 -9.73 -12.76
C LEU A 71 -7.65 -10.85 -13.81
N ASP A 72 -7.74 -10.50 -15.10
CA ASP A 72 -7.62 -11.44 -16.23
C ASP A 72 -6.18 -11.57 -16.75
N LEU A 73 -5.23 -10.80 -16.20
CA LEU A 73 -3.82 -10.85 -16.63
C LEU A 73 -3.08 -12.12 -16.18
N GLY A 74 -3.70 -12.97 -15.34
CA GLY A 74 -3.06 -14.17 -14.79
C GLY A 74 -1.99 -13.87 -13.72
N ILE A 75 -1.91 -12.63 -13.26
CA ILE A 75 -1.05 -12.21 -12.15
C ILE A 75 -1.71 -12.62 -10.83
N PRO A 76 -0.98 -13.15 -9.85
CA PRO A 76 -1.54 -13.40 -8.52
C PRO A 76 -2.17 -12.14 -7.95
N SER A 77 -3.43 -12.22 -7.55
CA SER A 77 -4.12 -11.08 -6.94
C SER A 77 -4.77 -11.48 -5.63
N ILE A 78 -4.76 -10.56 -4.67
CA ILE A 78 -5.45 -10.71 -3.40
C ILE A 78 -6.26 -9.45 -3.12
N GLY A 79 -7.52 -9.64 -2.72
CA GLY A 79 -8.42 -8.54 -2.33
C GLY A 79 -8.69 -8.54 -0.83
N PHE A 80 -8.69 -7.36 -0.21
CA PHE A 80 -9.07 -7.16 1.17
C PHE A 80 -10.38 -6.39 1.24
N CYS A 81 -11.36 -6.88 2.03
CA CYS A 81 -12.67 -6.28 2.23
C CYS A 81 -13.38 -5.99 0.88
N PHE A 82 -13.46 -4.74 0.44
CA PHE A 82 -14.01 -4.38 -0.88
C PHE A 82 -13.29 -5.11 -2.02
N GLY A 83 -11.96 -5.19 -2.00
CA GLY A 83 -11.19 -5.91 -3.02
C GLY A 83 -11.52 -7.41 -3.08
N HIS A 84 -11.83 -8.06 -1.96
CA HIS A 84 -12.31 -9.44 -1.90
C HIS A 84 -13.67 -9.58 -2.61
N GLN A 85 -14.58 -8.65 -2.35
CA GLN A 85 -15.91 -8.62 -2.95
C GLN A 85 -15.85 -8.40 -4.46
N GLU A 86 -14.97 -7.47 -4.91
CA GLU A 86 -14.75 -7.21 -6.35
C GLU A 86 -14.15 -8.42 -7.08
N ILE A 87 -13.21 -9.15 -6.48
CA ILE A 87 -12.71 -10.42 -7.03
C ILE A 87 -13.86 -11.45 -7.15
N ALA A 88 -14.65 -11.64 -6.09
CA ALA A 88 -15.77 -12.57 -6.13
C ALA A 88 -16.77 -12.19 -7.23
N LYS A 89 -17.14 -10.91 -7.33
CA LYS A 89 -18.10 -10.39 -8.32
C LYS A 89 -17.57 -10.54 -9.75
N HIS A 90 -16.30 -10.20 -10.01
CA HIS A 90 -15.69 -10.30 -11.34
C HIS A 90 -15.75 -11.71 -11.91
N PHE A 91 -15.54 -12.74 -11.08
CA PHE A 91 -15.58 -14.13 -11.51
C PHE A 91 -16.96 -14.79 -11.39
N GLY A 92 -18.04 -14.02 -11.13
CA GLY A 92 -19.42 -14.50 -11.17
C GLY A 92 -19.97 -14.96 -9.82
N GLY A 93 -19.33 -14.58 -8.70
CA GLY A 93 -19.87 -14.71 -7.36
C GLY A 93 -21.00 -13.70 -7.09
N THR A 94 -21.62 -13.77 -5.92
CA THR A 94 -22.66 -12.86 -5.49
C THR A 94 -22.22 -12.10 -4.25
N VAL A 95 -22.43 -10.80 -4.26
CA VAL A 95 -22.20 -9.89 -3.12
C VAL A 95 -23.52 -9.26 -2.76
N GLU A 96 -23.86 -9.26 -1.48
CA GLU A 96 -25.12 -8.70 -0.97
C GLU A 96 -24.84 -7.74 0.18
N HIS A 97 -25.68 -6.73 0.29
CA HIS A 97 -25.68 -5.88 1.48
C HIS A 97 -26.28 -6.65 2.64
N THR A 98 -25.48 -6.88 3.66
CA THR A 98 -25.88 -7.66 4.84
C THR A 98 -25.74 -6.83 6.11
N ARG A 99 -25.72 -7.47 7.28
CA ARG A 99 -25.42 -6.77 8.51
C ARG A 99 -23.99 -6.29 8.52
N ARG A 100 -23.81 -5.05 8.91
CA ARG A 100 -22.48 -4.45 9.12
C ARG A 100 -21.73 -5.18 10.23
N GLU A 101 -20.49 -5.52 9.96
CA GLU A 101 -19.58 -6.19 10.88
C GLU A 101 -18.36 -5.31 11.12
N TYR A 102 -18.18 -4.89 12.38
CA TYR A 102 -17.07 -4.04 12.79
C TYR A 102 -16.45 -4.58 14.07
N GLY A 103 -15.11 -4.64 14.10
CA GLY A 103 -14.36 -5.04 15.27
C GLY A 103 -13.73 -6.42 15.14
N ALA A 104 -13.29 -6.95 16.28
CA ALA A 104 -12.65 -8.25 16.36
C ALA A 104 -13.64 -9.39 16.12
N ALA A 105 -13.27 -10.34 15.27
CA ALA A 105 -14.00 -11.57 14.99
C ALA A 105 -13.06 -12.78 15.09
N THR A 106 -13.63 -13.96 15.31
CA THR A 106 -12.88 -15.22 15.25
C THR A 106 -12.95 -15.78 13.83
N LEU A 107 -11.82 -15.96 13.18
CA LEU A 107 -11.67 -16.65 11.91
C LEU A 107 -11.50 -18.14 12.16
N HIS A 108 -12.34 -18.96 11.55
CA HIS A 108 -12.25 -20.41 11.59
C HIS A 108 -11.67 -20.93 10.28
N VAL A 109 -10.45 -21.46 10.33
CA VAL A 109 -9.72 -21.96 9.17
C VAL A 109 -10.25 -23.35 8.79
N LEU A 110 -10.79 -23.48 7.57
CA LEU A 110 -11.31 -24.73 7.02
C LEU A 110 -10.24 -25.49 6.20
N ASP A 111 -9.35 -24.75 5.51
CA ASP A 111 -8.30 -25.31 4.67
C ASP A 111 -6.93 -24.81 5.14
N ALA A 112 -6.36 -25.51 6.13
CA ALA A 112 -5.04 -25.22 6.67
C ALA A 112 -3.87 -25.54 5.70
N ASP A 113 -4.13 -26.37 4.68
CA ASP A 113 -3.15 -26.72 3.64
C ASP A 113 -3.10 -25.69 2.51
N SER A 114 -4.06 -24.76 2.48
CA SER A 114 -4.05 -23.65 1.54
C SER A 114 -2.74 -22.87 1.62
N LYS A 115 -2.13 -22.57 0.47
CA LYS A 115 -0.92 -21.73 0.42
C LYS A 115 -1.12 -20.41 1.16
N LEU A 116 -2.31 -19.80 1.07
CA LEU A 116 -2.59 -18.51 1.69
C LEU A 116 -2.64 -18.57 3.22
N LEU A 117 -3.28 -19.61 3.78
CA LEU A 117 -3.51 -19.73 5.23
C LEU A 117 -2.52 -20.66 5.93
N ARG A 118 -1.51 -21.15 5.22
CA ARG A 118 -0.49 -22.04 5.79
C ARG A 118 0.20 -21.43 7.00
N GLY A 119 0.28 -22.20 8.08
CA GLY A 119 0.92 -21.80 9.33
C GLY A 119 0.01 -21.00 10.27
N LEU A 120 -1.26 -20.79 9.93
CA LEU A 120 -2.26 -20.26 10.84
C LEU A 120 -2.79 -21.37 11.74
N LYS A 121 -3.33 -20.99 12.90
CA LYS A 121 -4.08 -21.89 13.77
C LYS A 121 -5.46 -22.14 13.19
N THR A 122 -6.16 -23.13 13.75
CA THR A 122 -7.56 -23.42 13.40
C THR A 122 -8.50 -22.24 13.70
N GLU A 123 -8.14 -21.44 14.68
CA GLU A 123 -8.85 -20.21 15.08
C GLU A 123 -7.86 -19.07 15.22
N GLU A 124 -8.17 -17.92 14.62
CA GLU A 124 -7.39 -16.70 14.67
C GLU A 124 -8.30 -15.49 14.94
N ILE A 125 -7.74 -14.45 15.55
CA ILE A 125 -8.45 -13.18 15.68
C ILE A 125 -8.17 -12.32 14.46
N VAL A 126 -9.22 -11.74 13.88
CA VAL A 126 -9.15 -10.87 12.71
C VAL A 126 -10.03 -9.63 12.90
N TRP A 127 -9.69 -8.55 12.20
CA TRP A 127 -10.43 -7.30 12.24
C TRP A 127 -11.38 -7.18 11.04
N MET A 128 -12.67 -7.05 11.34
CA MET A 128 -13.74 -6.84 10.36
C MET A 128 -14.13 -5.37 10.26
N SER A 129 -14.45 -4.90 9.06
CA SER A 129 -14.94 -3.55 8.81
C SER A 129 -15.70 -3.49 7.49
N HIS A 130 -16.91 -4.08 7.43
CA HIS A 130 -17.68 -4.17 6.19
C HIS A 130 -19.20 -4.15 6.42
N GLY A 131 -19.93 -3.84 5.33
CA GLY A 131 -21.39 -3.90 5.26
C GLY A 131 -21.88 -4.84 4.17
N ASP A 132 -21.05 -5.10 3.16
CA ASP A 132 -21.33 -6.02 2.08
C ASP A 132 -20.56 -7.33 2.29
N THR A 133 -21.14 -8.45 1.84
CA THR A 133 -20.59 -9.79 2.07
C THR A 133 -20.75 -10.66 0.84
N VAL A 134 -19.75 -11.47 0.54
CA VAL A 134 -19.85 -12.52 -0.47
C VAL A 134 -20.79 -13.60 0.05
N THR A 135 -21.91 -13.83 -0.64
CA THR A 135 -22.94 -14.83 -0.27
C THR A 135 -22.87 -16.08 -1.14
N ARG A 136 -22.19 -15.98 -2.29
CA ARG A 136 -21.92 -17.11 -3.19
C ARG A 136 -20.57 -16.94 -3.84
N VAL A 137 -19.69 -17.93 -3.67
CA VAL A 137 -18.38 -17.95 -4.35
C VAL A 137 -18.53 -18.27 -5.84
N PRO A 138 -17.62 -17.73 -6.68
CA PRO A 138 -17.60 -18.07 -8.10
C PRO A 138 -17.25 -19.54 -8.34
N GLU A 139 -17.52 -20.02 -9.55
CA GLU A 139 -17.03 -21.31 -10.02
C GLU A 139 -15.48 -21.34 -9.96
N HIS A 140 -14.91 -22.48 -9.58
CA HIS A 140 -13.46 -22.69 -9.34
C HIS A 140 -12.87 -21.95 -8.13
N PHE A 141 -13.69 -21.27 -7.33
CA PHE A 141 -13.28 -20.77 -6.02
C PHE A 141 -13.74 -21.71 -4.91
N ARG A 142 -12.97 -21.78 -3.85
CA ARG A 142 -13.34 -22.51 -2.64
C ARG A 142 -13.25 -21.60 -1.41
N GLU A 143 -14.05 -21.93 -0.42
CA GLU A 143 -13.97 -21.29 0.89
C GLU A 143 -12.75 -21.83 1.63
N LEU A 144 -11.95 -20.91 2.17
CA LEU A 144 -10.78 -21.23 3.01
C LEU A 144 -11.07 -21.07 4.50
N ALA A 145 -11.94 -20.13 4.83
CA ALA A 145 -12.31 -19.83 6.21
C ALA A 145 -13.66 -19.07 6.27
N TYR A 146 -14.33 -19.22 7.40
CA TYR A 146 -15.49 -18.42 7.78
C TYR A 146 -15.18 -17.67 9.08
N SER A 147 -15.99 -16.69 9.46
CA SER A 147 -15.83 -15.95 10.72
C SER A 147 -17.07 -16.01 11.59
N THR A 148 -16.86 -15.82 12.90
CA THR A 148 -17.91 -15.66 13.91
C THR A 148 -17.56 -14.48 14.81
N GLY A 149 -18.57 -13.72 15.23
CA GLY A 149 -18.37 -12.50 16.03
C GLY A 149 -18.30 -11.25 15.17
N GLY A 150 -17.58 -10.23 15.64
CA GLY A 150 -17.47 -8.94 14.94
C GLY A 150 -18.64 -7.99 15.19
N GLY A 151 -19.42 -8.20 16.26
CA GLY A 151 -20.54 -7.36 16.64
C GLY A 151 -21.31 -7.90 17.85
N VAL A 152 -22.48 -7.31 18.10
CA VAL A 152 -23.32 -7.62 19.30
C VAL A 152 -23.96 -9.03 19.27
N LEU A 153 -23.94 -9.71 18.11
CA LEU A 153 -24.55 -11.03 17.92
C LEU A 153 -23.57 -11.98 17.26
N THR A 154 -23.47 -13.20 17.80
CA THR A 154 -22.70 -14.31 17.25
C THR A 154 -23.37 -14.83 15.97
N HIS A 155 -23.01 -14.26 14.82
CA HIS A 155 -23.40 -14.80 13.52
C HIS A 155 -22.18 -15.38 12.81
N GLU A 156 -22.42 -16.46 12.06
CA GLU A 156 -21.45 -17.05 11.16
C GLU A 156 -21.46 -16.26 9.85
N HIS A 157 -20.29 -15.77 9.43
CA HIS A 157 -20.09 -15.16 8.12
C HIS A 157 -19.27 -16.10 7.26
N ARG A 158 -19.92 -16.70 6.28
CA ARG A 158 -19.30 -17.58 5.32
C ARG A 158 -18.37 -16.78 4.40
N PHE A 159 -17.42 -17.48 3.80
CA PHE A 159 -16.52 -16.92 2.81
C PHE A 159 -15.65 -15.76 3.31
N ALA A 160 -15.28 -15.77 4.60
CA ALA A 160 -14.35 -14.78 5.16
C ALA A 160 -12.96 -14.85 4.49
N ALA A 161 -12.59 -16.01 3.93
CA ALA A 161 -11.46 -16.18 3.04
C ALA A 161 -11.84 -17.14 1.89
N ILE A 162 -11.48 -16.76 0.66
CA ILE A 162 -11.70 -17.56 -0.55
C ILE A 162 -10.45 -17.63 -1.41
N ALA A 163 -10.34 -18.69 -2.21
CA ALA A 163 -9.24 -18.85 -3.16
C ALA A 163 -9.64 -19.58 -4.44
N SER A 164 -9.00 -19.21 -5.53
CA SER A 164 -8.87 -19.99 -6.75
C SER A 164 -7.39 -20.12 -7.11
N ASP A 165 -6.78 -21.26 -6.79
CA ASP A 165 -5.36 -21.48 -7.09
C ASP A 165 -5.11 -21.55 -8.60
N SER A 166 -6.06 -22.10 -9.38
CA SER A 166 -5.95 -22.17 -10.84
C SER A 166 -5.96 -20.79 -11.50
N LYS A 167 -6.69 -19.83 -10.93
CA LYS A 167 -6.73 -18.45 -11.39
C LYS A 167 -5.73 -17.56 -10.67
N ARG A 168 -5.09 -18.04 -9.60
CA ARG A 168 -4.19 -17.31 -8.70
C ARG A 168 -4.89 -16.08 -8.08
N GLN A 169 -6.17 -16.25 -7.71
CA GLN A 169 -7.01 -15.18 -7.16
C GLN A 169 -7.43 -15.54 -5.74
N TYR A 170 -7.28 -14.59 -4.83
CA TYR A 170 -7.50 -14.77 -3.40
C TYR A 170 -8.30 -13.61 -2.83
N GLY A 171 -9.09 -13.87 -1.81
CA GLY A 171 -9.88 -12.81 -1.16
C GLY A 171 -10.01 -13.03 0.33
N LEU A 172 -9.93 -11.92 1.09
CA LEU A 172 -10.11 -11.87 2.54
C LEU A 172 -11.14 -10.78 2.87
N GLN A 173 -12.19 -11.13 3.58
CA GLN A 173 -13.19 -10.15 4.00
C GLN A 173 -12.65 -9.22 5.10
N PHE A 174 -11.68 -9.69 5.86
CA PHE A 174 -11.02 -8.96 6.95
C PHE A 174 -9.76 -8.21 6.49
N HIS A 175 -9.19 -7.43 7.38
CA HIS A 175 -8.03 -6.59 7.16
C HIS A 175 -6.75 -7.23 7.73
N PRO A 176 -5.92 -7.90 6.92
CA PRO A 176 -4.66 -8.50 7.39
C PRO A 176 -3.57 -7.47 7.65
N GLU A 177 -3.74 -6.23 7.18
CA GLU A 177 -2.77 -5.15 7.32
C GLU A 177 -2.79 -4.47 8.68
N VAL A 178 -3.87 -4.57 9.45
CA VAL A 178 -4.00 -3.90 10.75
C VAL A 178 -3.38 -4.73 11.88
N ASP A 179 -2.98 -4.07 12.96
CA ASP A 179 -2.34 -4.74 14.11
C ASP A 179 -3.33 -5.61 14.90
N ASP A 180 -4.64 -5.32 14.78
CA ASP A 180 -5.73 -6.11 15.37
C ASP A 180 -5.96 -7.46 14.66
N THR A 181 -5.22 -7.76 13.60
CA THR A 181 -5.15 -9.06 12.93
C THR A 181 -3.74 -9.66 13.11
N PRO A 182 -3.45 -10.34 14.22
CA PRO A 182 -2.10 -10.82 14.52
C PRO A 182 -1.51 -11.78 13.48
N CYS A 183 -2.36 -12.60 12.84
CA CYS A 183 -1.95 -13.52 11.77
C CYS A 183 -1.70 -12.84 10.42
N GLY A 184 -2.04 -11.56 10.27
CA GLY A 184 -1.99 -10.83 9.00
C GLY A 184 -0.61 -10.80 8.35
N THR A 185 0.45 -10.65 9.16
CA THR A 185 1.83 -10.71 8.66
C THR A 185 2.16 -12.07 8.04
N GLN A 186 1.67 -13.18 8.62
CA GLN A 186 1.89 -14.52 8.05
C GLN A 186 1.14 -14.69 6.72
N ILE A 187 -0.11 -14.19 6.64
CA ILE A 187 -0.89 -14.22 5.39
C ILE A 187 -0.18 -13.42 4.29
N LEU A 188 0.32 -12.22 4.59
CA LEU A 188 1.08 -11.42 3.63
C LEU A 188 2.35 -12.12 3.17
N LYS A 189 3.10 -12.78 4.07
CA LYS A 189 4.27 -13.60 3.70
C LYS A 189 3.88 -14.72 2.75
N ASN A 190 2.82 -15.44 3.06
CA ASN A 190 2.34 -16.54 2.23
C ASN A 190 1.95 -16.04 0.82
N PHE A 191 1.24 -14.92 0.73
CA PHE A 191 0.90 -14.33 -0.55
C PHE A 191 2.14 -13.91 -1.34
N LEU A 192 3.06 -13.18 -0.72
CA LEU A 192 4.24 -12.63 -1.40
C LEU A 192 5.25 -13.72 -1.81
N PHE A 193 5.52 -14.69 -0.92
CA PHE A 193 6.64 -15.61 -1.10
C PHE A 193 6.22 -16.97 -1.65
N GLU A 194 5.03 -17.47 -1.27
CA GLU A 194 4.55 -18.81 -1.69
C GLU A 194 3.65 -18.75 -2.95
N ILE A 195 2.89 -17.63 -3.09
CA ILE A 195 1.93 -17.47 -4.19
C ILE A 195 2.52 -16.62 -5.31
N CYS A 196 3.05 -15.43 -5.00
CA CYS A 196 3.69 -14.56 -5.97
C CYS A 196 5.12 -14.97 -6.29
N GLU A 197 5.77 -15.77 -5.44
CA GLU A 197 7.16 -16.22 -5.57
C GLU A 197 8.17 -15.07 -5.67
N ILE A 198 7.83 -13.93 -5.06
CA ILE A 198 8.68 -12.74 -5.03
C ILE A 198 9.81 -12.96 -4.02
N ARG A 199 11.03 -12.53 -4.37
CA ARG A 199 12.16 -12.54 -3.45
C ARG A 199 12.22 -11.23 -2.66
N PRO A 200 12.49 -11.27 -1.34
CA PRO A 200 12.60 -10.07 -0.51
C PRO A 200 13.96 -9.38 -0.76
N THR A 201 14.03 -8.61 -1.82
CA THR A 201 15.26 -7.90 -2.24
C THR A 201 15.22 -6.41 -1.98
N TRP A 202 14.05 -5.89 -1.60
CA TRP A 202 13.87 -4.47 -1.35
C TRP A 202 14.32 -4.07 0.06
N SER A 203 15.01 -2.94 0.15
CA SER A 203 15.29 -2.25 1.40
C SER A 203 15.29 -0.73 1.16
N VAL A 204 15.04 0.04 2.23
CA VAL A 204 15.10 1.51 2.15
C VAL A 204 16.49 1.95 1.68
N GLY A 205 17.56 1.30 2.14
CA GLY A 205 18.93 1.58 1.72
C GLY A 205 19.14 1.41 0.21
N ASN A 206 18.70 0.27 -0.33
CA ASN A 206 18.80 -0.01 -1.77
C ASN A 206 18.00 1.01 -2.58
N GLN A 207 16.81 1.39 -2.13
CA GLN A 207 16.00 2.41 -2.80
C GLN A 207 16.67 3.79 -2.80
N VAL A 208 17.31 4.18 -1.70
CA VAL A 208 18.07 5.44 -1.63
C VAL A 208 19.21 5.44 -2.65
N GLU A 209 19.95 4.34 -2.82
CA GLU A 209 21.01 4.21 -3.81
C GLU A 209 20.47 4.27 -5.25
N GLU A 210 19.40 3.53 -5.55
CA GLU A 210 18.75 3.55 -6.86
C GLU A 210 18.24 4.96 -7.21
N ARG A 211 17.58 5.64 -6.28
CA ARG A 211 17.10 7.02 -6.47
C ARG A 211 18.26 8.00 -6.68
N ALA A 212 19.34 7.86 -5.89
CA ALA A 212 20.51 8.70 -6.05
C ALA A 212 21.18 8.48 -7.42
N ALA A 213 21.24 7.23 -7.91
CA ALA A 213 21.75 6.92 -9.26
C ALA A 213 20.87 7.57 -10.35
N ALA A 214 19.55 7.41 -10.28
CA ALA A 214 18.61 8.01 -11.24
C ALA A 214 18.71 9.55 -11.26
N ILE A 215 18.84 10.19 -10.10
CA ILE A 215 19.05 11.64 -9.98
C ILE A 215 20.38 12.02 -10.67
N ARG A 216 21.43 11.26 -10.44
CA ARG A 216 22.75 11.52 -11.02
C ARG A 216 22.69 11.47 -12.54
N ASP A 217 22.04 10.46 -13.10
CA ASP A 217 21.89 10.30 -14.55
C ASP A 217 21.04 11.44 -15.15
N GLN A 218 19.95 11.83 -14.49
CA GLN A 218 19.08 12.90 -14.97
C GLN A 218 19.73 14.28 -14.88
N VAL A 219 20.47 14.55 -13.81
CA VAL A 219 21.14 15.84 -13.58
C VAL A 219 22.37 15.97 -14.45
N GLY A 220 23.13 14.90 -14.68
CA GLY A 220 24.41 14.95 -15.37
C GLY A 220 25.37 15.90 -14.65
N ASP A 221 25.99 16.80 -15.39
CA ASP A 221 26.95 17.78 -14.87
C ASP A 221 26.32 19.10 -14.39
N ARG A 222 25.01 19.23 -14.46
CA ARG A 222 24.27 20.44 -14.09
C ARG A 222 24.25 20.68 -12.59
N HIS A 223 23.96 21.92 -12.20
CA HIS A 223 23.67 22.31 -10.83
C HIS A 223 22.18 22.24 -10.55
N VAL A 224 21.82 21.98 -9.31
CA VAL A 224 20.45 21.92 -8.83
C VAL A 224 20.21 23.02 -7.81
N ILE A 225 19.10 23.73 -7.97
CA ILE A 225 18.57 24.67 -6.95
C ILE A 225 17.30 24.00 -6.37
N LEU A 226 17.29 23.82 -5.08
CA LEU A 226 16.16 23.26 -4.35
C LEU A 226 15.59 24.27 -3.36
N LEU A 227 14.29 24.52 -3.45
CA LEU A 227 13.56 25.32 -2.46
C LEU A 227 13.30 24.47 -1.23
N ALA A 228 13.86 24.86 -0.09
CA ALA A 228 13.75 24.15 1.17
C ALA A 228 12.76 24.86 2.11
N SER A 229 11.59 24.26 2.33
CA SER A 229 10.59 24.77 3.29
C SER A 229 10.97 24.50 4.74
N GLY A 230 11.88 23.57 5.00
CA GLY A 230 12.19 23.03 6.34
C GLY A 230 11.28 21.86 6.76
N GLY A 231 10.31 21.48 5.93
CA GLY A 231 9.51 20.26 6.11
C GLY A 231 10.29 18.99 5.77
N VAL A 232 9.74 17.83 6.17
CA VAL A 232 10.36 16.50 5.97
C VAL A 232 10.67 16.24 4.50
N ASP A 233 9.72 16.50 3.58
CA ASP A 233 9.86 16.18 2.16
C ASP A 233 11.01 16.94 1.52
N SER A 234 11.06 18.28 1.71
CA SER A 234 12.14 19.11 1.18
C SER A 234 13.51 18.75 1.76
N THR A 235 13.54 18.30 3.02
CA THR A 235 14.77 17.86 3.69
C THR A 235 15.25 16.52 3.12
N VAL A 236 14.35 15.55 2.93
CA VAL A 236 14.66 14.25 2.30
C VAL A 236 15.16 14.46 0.87
N CYS A 237 14.49 15.31 0.08
CA CYS A 237 14.94 15.67 -1.26
C CYS A 237 16.36 16.27 -1.24
N ALA A 238 16.65 17.20 -0.32
CA ALA A 238 17.97 17.81 -0.20
C ALA A 238 19.07 16.77 0.09
N LEU A 239 18.80 15.82 1.00
CA LEU A 239 19.72 14.73 1.34
C LEU A 239 19.96 13.77 0.15
N LEU A 240 18.89 13.44 -0.61
CA LEU A 240 19.00 12.62 -1.83
C LEU A 240 19.81 13.31 -2.90
N PHE A 241 19.58 14.59 -3.19
CA PHE A 241 20.35 15.35 -4.15
C PHE A 241 21.82 15.46 -3.71
N ARG A 242 22.08 15.76 -2.44
CA ARG A 242 23.44 15.79 -1.90
C ARG A 242 24.16 14.44 -2.11
N LYS A 243 23.46 13.32 -1.82
CA LYS A 243 24.02 11.98 -2.03
C LYS A 243 24.27 11.69 -3.50
N ALA A 244 23.42 12.16 -4.39
CA ALA A 244 23.50 11.92 -5.82
C ALA A 244 24.61 12.73 -6.50
N ILE A 245 24.67 14.05 -6.27
CA ILE A 245 25.49 14.99 -7.04
C ILE A 245 26.54 15.75 -6.23
N GLY A 246 26.58 15.52 -4.93
CA GLY A 246 27.49 16.22 -4.02
C GLY A 246 26.99 17.61 -3.60
N GLU A 247 27.66 18.18 -2.60
CA GLU A 247 27.27 19.49 -2.02
C GLU A 247 27.57 20.66 -2.94
N ASP A 248 28.65 20.57 -3.71
CA ASP A 248 29.11 21.68 -4.57
C ASP A 248 28.13 22.02 -5.68
N ARG A 249 27.39 21.02 -6.17
CA ARG A 249 26.39 21.17 -7.24
C ARG A 249 24.97 21.39 -6.75
N LEU A 250 24.74 21.38 -5.42
CA LEU A 250 23.45 21.61 -4.80
C LEU A 250 23.40 22.98 -4.14
N LYS A 251 22.41 23.78 -4.53
CA LYS A 251 22.09 25.08 -3.88
C LYS A 251 20.75 24.96 -3.19
N LEU A 252 20.72 25.16 -1.88
CA LEU A 252 19.46 25.24 -1.13
C LEU A 252 19.05 26.68 -0.96
N LEU A 253 17.78 26.97 -1.23
CA LEU A 253 17.20 28.29 -1.06
C LEU A 253 16.01 28.20 -0.13
N HIS A 254 16.08 28.86 1.02
CA HIS A 254 14.95 29.06 1.93
C HIS A 254 14.41 30.48 1.77
N ILE A 255 13.08 30.61 1.59
CA ILE A 255 12.43 31.90 1.39
C ILE A 255 11.66 32.24 2.66
N ASP A 256 12.06 33.31 3.32
CA ASP A 256 11.28 33.94 4.38
C ASP A 256 10.36 35.02 3.78
N ASN A 257 9.09 34.68 3.66
CA ASN A 257 8.07 35.56 3.09
C ASN A 257 7.42 36.49 4.14
N GLY A 258 7.94 36.51 5.37
CA GLY A 258 7.40 37.29 6.47
C GLY A 258 6.18 36.70 7.20
N LEU A 259 5.68 35.54 6.73
CA LEU A 259 4.58 34.78 7.36
C LEU A 259 5.07 33.58 8.18
N MET A 260 6.38 33.41 8.29
CA MET A 260 6.99 32.36 9.08
C MET A 260 6.80 32.57 10.58
N ARG A 261 6.77 31.46 11.34
CA ARG A 261 6.73 31.56 12.81
C ARG A 261 8.00 32.22 13.35
N LYS A 262 7.92 32.77 14.55
CA LYS A 262 9.06 33.42 15.21
C LYS A 262 10.30 32.51 15.18
N ASN A 263 11.38 33.04 14.59
CA ASN A 263 12.68 32.35 14.43
C ASN A 263 12.64 31.05 13.63
N GLU A 264 11.57 30.78 12.85
CA GLU A 264 11.44 29.52 12.09
C GLU A 264 12.49 29.42 10.99
N SER A 265 12.69 30.47 10.21
CA SER A 265 13.71 30.50 9.14
C SER A 265 15.12 30.27 9.67
N ALA A 266 15.47 30.85 10.82
CA ALA A 266 16.78 30.62 11.45
C ALA A 266 16.95 29.15 11.89
N ARG A 267 15.89 28.52 12.43
CA ARG A 267 15.89 27.10 12.82
C ARG A 267 16.03 26.18 11.61
N VAL A 268 15.37 26.49 10.49
CA VAL A 268 15.48 25.72 9.26
C VAL A 268 16.91 25.72 8.74
N VAL A 269 17.58 26.88 8.69
CA VAL A 269 18.96 26.97 8.23
C VAL A 269 19.92 26.25 9.16
N ASP A 270 19.76 26.42 10.48
CA ASP A 270 20.57 25.69 11.47
C ASP A 270 20.39 24.17 11.34
N MET A 271 19.15 23.69 11.18
CA MET A 271 18.85 22.26 10.96
C MET A 271 19.52 21.74 9.69
N LEU A 272 19.40 22.44 8.56
CA LEU A 272 20.04 22.06 7.30
C LEU A 272 21.57 22.06 7.44
N GLY A 273 22.14 23.01 8.15
CA GLY A 273 23.57 23.07 8.46
C GLY A 273 24.06 21.86 9.26
N ARG A 274 23.32 21.46 10.31
CA ARG A 274 23.65 20.24 11.12
C ARG A 274 23.57 18.95 10.30
N MET A 275 22.73 18.92 9.27
CA MET A 275 22.63 17.78 8.36
C MET A 275 23.72 17.79 7.28
N GLY A 276 24.70 18.71 7.35
CA GLY A 276 25.79 18.84 6.37
C GLY A 276 25.30 19.45 5.05
N LEU A 277 24.20 20.18 5.05
CA LEU A 277 23.67 20.92 3.91
C LEU A 277 24.02 22.42 4.06
N GLY A 278 25.24 22.70 4.48
CA GLY A 278 25.71 23.96 5.03
C GLY A 278 25.76 25.20 4.11
N ARG A 279 25.36 25.07 2.83
CA ARG A 279 25.27 26.22 1.92
C ARG A 279 23.84 26.64 1.59
N ALA A 280 22.92 26.45 2.54
CA ALA A 280 21.58 26.99 2.42
C ALA A 280 21.60 28.52 2.52
N SER A 281 21.09 29.20 1.52
CA SER A 281 20.93 30.65 1.52
C SER A 281 19.50 31.02 1.94
N ILE A 282 19.36 31.96 2.87
CA ILE A 282 18.05 32.55 3.17
C ILE A 282 17.83 33.75 2.23
N MET A 283 16.70 33.72 1.52
CA MET A 283 16.21 34.92 0.83
C MET A 283 15.02 35.46 1.64
N SER A 284 15.20 36.63 2.25
CA SER A 284 14.11 37.35 2.92
C SER A 284 13.48 38.33 1.95
N THR A 285 12.14 38.33 1.85
CA THR A 285 11.43 39.40 1.19
C THR A 285 11.42 40.61 2.13
N PRO A 286 11.80 41.81 1.68
CA PRO A 286 11.72 43.01 2.54
C PRO A 286 10.28 43.22 2.98
N ARG A 287 10.06 43.38 4.28
CA ARG A 287 8.76 43.84 4.81
C ARG A 287 8.42 45.14 4.10
N ARG A 288 7.29 45.21 3.41
CA ARG A 288 6.73 46.48 3.01
C ARG A 288 6.44 47.27 4.30
N SER A 289 7.19 48.33 4.55
CA SER A 289 6.85 49.28 5.57
C SER A 289 5.49 49.89 5.22
N SER A 290 4.50 49.57 6.05
CA SER A 290 3.20 50.29 6.06
C SER A 290 3.35 51.69 6.55
#